data_228ff323bdd72e78595c8081bfc5f469
#
_entry.id   228ff323bdd72e78595c8081bfc5f469
#
_cell.length_a   1.000
_cell.length_b   1.000
_cell.length_c   1.000
_cell.angle_alpha   90.00
_cell.angle_beta   90.00
_cell.angle_gamma   90.00
#
_symmetry.space_group_name_H-M   'P 1'
#
loop_
_entity.id
_entity.type
_entity.pdbx_description
1 polymer ?
#
loop_
_entity_poly.entity_id
_entity_poly.type
_entity_poly.pdbx_seq_one_letter_code
_entity_poly.pdbx_strand_id
1 'polypeptide(L)'
;MKIAFYSTKPYDKLRFEPLGKEYGFDIHFIETSCNAETVFMAKGHDAICIFVNDYVDAEMIDMLYEMKVKAILLRSAGFNHVDVKAAEDKLVILRVPSYSPEAVAEFAMAMLLTVNRWTHKAYNRTREFNMSLNGLMGTDLFEKTAGVIGTGKIGKTLIEHLQGFGCKIVAYDIYQNPEVAEIAEYVSLEELYKRS
;
A
#
# COMPACT_ATOMS: atom_id res chain seq x y z
N MET A 1 -22.77 -6.19 15.88
CA MET A 1 -21.32 -6.43 16.12
C MET A 1 -20.69 -5.09 16.43
N LYS A 2 -19.90 -5.03 17.52
CA LYS A 2 -19.15 -3.83 17.92
C LYS A 2 -17.73 -3.90 17.39
N ILE A 3 -17.25 -2.83 16.76
CA ILE A 3 -15.93 -2.78 16.12
C ILE A 3 -15.13 -1.62 16.69
N ALA A 4 -13.94 -1.89 17.26
CA ALA A 4 -12.95 -0.86 17.59
C ALA A 4 -12.11 -0.55 16.33
N PHE A 5 -12.31 0.64 15.77
CA PHE A 5 -11.71 1.05 14.50
C PHE A 5 -10.53 1.99 14.77
N TYR A 6 -9.33 1.43 14.80
CA TYR A 6 -8.08 2.14 15.12
C TYR A 6 -7.54 2.96 13.95
N SER A 7 -6.59 3.85 14.25
CA SER A 7 -5.94 4.73 13.25
C SER A 7 -6.91 5.48 12.37
N THR A 8 -8.06 5.87 12.94
CA THR A 8 -9.14 6.54 12.22
C THR A 8 -8.71 7.89 11.67
N LYS A 9 -9.06 8.15 10.41
CA LYS A 9 -8.92 9.45 9.75
C LYS A 9 -10.31 10.01 9.40
N PRO A 10 -10.44 11.33 9.15
CA PRO A 10 -11.74 11.93 8.80
C PRO A 10 -12.43 11.25 7.59
N TYR A 11 -11.65 10.85 6.59
CA TYR A 11 -12.18 10.15 5.41
C TYR A 11 -12.69 8.74 5.73
N ASP A 12 -12.15 8.08 6.76
CA ASP A 12 -12.66 6.78 7.22
C ASP A 12 -14.07 6.94 7.81
N LYS A 13 -14.26 7.91 8.72
CA LYS A 13 -15.58 8.20 9.31
C LYS A 13 -16.63 8.47 8.23
N LEU A 14 -16.26 9.30 7.24
CA LEU A 14 -17.16 9.64 6.12
C LEU A 14 -17.65 8.40 5.35
N ARG A 15 -16.84 7.35 5.24
CA ARG A 15 -17.15 6.13 4.49
C ARG A 15 -17.76 5.03 5.36
N PHE A 16 -17.19 4.79 6.53
CA PHE A 16 -17.56 3.66 7.37
C PHE A 16 -18.77 3.93 8.29
N GLU A 17 -19.03 5.18 8.67
CA GLU A 17 -20.19 5.49 9.50
C GLU A 17 -21.54 5.20 8.81
N PRO A 18 -21.77 5.58 7.55
CA PRO A 18 -22.97 5.18 6.83
C PRO A 18 -23.11 3.66 6.67
N LEU A 19 -21.99 2.98 6.31
CA LEU A 19 -21.97 1.52 6.17
C LEU A 19 -22.25 0.81 7.50
N GLY A 20 -21.69 1.32 8.60
CA GLY A 20 -22.00 0.80 9.94
C GLY A 20 -23.49 0.81 10.24
N LYS A 21 -24.17 1.92 9.92
CA LYS A 21 -25.63 2.04 10.07
C LYS A 21 -26.39 1.09 9.16
N GLU A 22 -25.99 0.99 7.89
CA GLU A 22 -26.61 0.12 6.88
C GLU A 22 -26.53 -1.36 7.28
N TYR A 23 -25.36 -1.81 7.72
CA TYR A 23 -25.13 -3.22 8.07
C TYR A 23 -25.33 -3.56 9.56
N GLY A 24 -25.77 -2.60 10.39
CA GLY A 24 -26.01 -2.81 11.80
C GLY A 24 -24.74 -3.04 12.63
N PHE A 25 -23.61 -2.43 12.22
CA PHE A 25 -22.37 -2.43 12.99
C PHE A 25 -22.27 -1.19 13.86
N ASP A 26 -21.88 -1.38 15.11
CA ASP A 26 -21.55 -0.31 16.05
C ASP A 26 -20.03 -0.06 15.96
N ILE A 27 -19.63 0.99 15.24
CA ILE A 27 -18.23 1.29 14.98
C ILE A 27 -17.76 2.40 15.92
N HIS A 28 -16.83 2.04 16.79
CA HIS A 28 -16.14 2.99 17.68
C HIS A 28 -14.85 3.46 17.03
N PHE A 29 -14.84 4.70 16.55
CA PHE A 29 -13.70 5.30 15.86
C PHE A 29 -12.63 5.79 16.84
N ILE A 30 -11.43 5.24 16.76
CA ILE A 30 -10.27 5.50 17.61
C ILE A 30 -9.17 6.13 16.74
N GLU A 31 -8.72 7.34 17.07
CA GLU A 31 -7.74 8.07 16.25
C GLU A 31 -6.31 7.58 16.46
N THR A 32 -6.02 7.00 17.64
CA THR A 32 -4.70 6.42 17.93
C THR A 32 -4.50 5.10 17.19
N SER A 33 -3.22 4.76 16.94
CA SER A 33 -2.83 3.45 16.39
C SER A 33 -3.03 2.34 17.41
N CYS A 34 -3.26 1.12 16.91
CA CYS A 34 -3.27 -0.10 17.72
C CYS A 34 -1.83 -0.54 18.00
N ASN A 35 -1.47 -0.55 19.26
CA ASN A 35 -0.17 -1.01 19.78
C ASN A 35 -0.35 -1.53 21.20
N ALA A 36 0.72 -1.97 21.86
CA ALA A 36 0.68 -2.54 23.22
C ALA A 36 0.06 -1.59 24.26
N GLU A 37 0.21 -0.26 24.10
CA GLU A 37 -0.33 0.73 25.04
C GLU A 37 -1.81 1.04 24.82
N THR A 38 -2.36 0.73 23.63
CA THR A 38 -3.72 1.13 23.23
C THR A 38 -4.65 -0.04 22.94
N VAL A 39 -4.13 -1.26 22.86
CA VAL A 39 -4.90 -2.48 22.56
C VAL A 39 -6.04 -2.72 23.55
N PHE A 40 -5.90 -2.28 24.80
CA PHE A 40 -6.95 -2.39 25.82
C PHE A 40 -8.25 -1.63 25.46
N MET A 41 -8.19 -0.65 24.55
CA MET A 41 -9.38 0.05 24.06
C MET A 41 -10.31 -0.86 23.24
N ALA A 42 -9.84 -2.04 22.82
CA ALA A 42 -10.67 -3.08 22.20
C ALA A 42 -11.62 -3.77 23.19
N LYS A 43 -11.48 -3.55 24.50
CA LYS A 43 -12.33 -4.20 25.51
C LYS A 43 -13.81 -3.89 25.27
N GLY A 44 -14.62 -4.93 25.23
CA GLY A 44 -16.06 -4.83 24.99
C GLY A 44 -16.47 -4.70 23.52
N HIS A 45 -15.50 -4.88 22.59
CA HIS A 45 -15.76 -4.97 21.16
C HIS A 45 -15.64 -6.42 20.68
N ASP A 46 -16.38 -6.75 19.61
CA ASP A 46 -16.35 -8.09 18.99
C ASP A 46 -15.17 -8.22 18.01
N ALA A 47 -14.73 -7.13 17.43
CA ALA A 47 -13.63 -7.08 16.45
C ALA A 47 -12.84 -5.78 16.57
N ILE A 48 -11.59 -5.83 16.10
CA ILE A 48 -10.79 -4.63 15.83
C ILE A 48 -10.65 -4.44 14.32
N CYS A 49 -10.59 -3.19 13.88
CA CYS A 49 -10.28 -2.82 12.50
C CYS A 49 -9.03 -1.96 12.49
N ILE A 50 -7.98 -2.42 11.82
CA ILE A 50 -6.64 -1.82 11.86
C ILE A 50 -6.12 -1.50 10.46
N PHE A 51 -5.06 -0.69 10.39
CA PHE A 51 -4.40 -0.28 9.17
C PHE A 51 -2.90 -0.62 9.18
N VAL A 52 -2.20 -0.37 8.09
CA VAL A 52 -0.81 -0.80 7.88
C VAL A 52 0.22 -0.27 8.89
N ASN A 53 -0.11 0.83 9.59
CA ASN A 53 0.75 1.41 10.62
C ASN A 53 0.43 0.89 12.04
N ASP A 54 -0.61 0.08 12.17
CA ASP A 54 -0.94 -0.61 13.41
C ASP A 54 -0.10 -1.88 13.48
N TYR A 55 0.32 -2.28 14.67
CA TYR A 55 1.11 -3.48 14.85
C TYR A 55 0.46 -4.37 15.90
N VAL A 56 0.27 -5.64 15.60
CA VAL A 56 -0.35 -6.64 16.50
C VAL A 56 0.53 -7.89 16.55
N ASP A 57 1.31 -8.00 17.60
CA ASP A 57 2.17 -9.15 17.88
C ASP A 57 1.43 -10.26 18.65
N ALA A 58 2.16 -11.30 19.01
CA ALA A 58 1.62 -12.47 19.72
C ALA A 58 1.04 -12.09 21.09
N GLU A 59 1.68 -11.20 21.85
CA GLU A 59 1.21 -10.78 23.16
C GLU A 59 -0.12 -10.01 23.06
N MET A 60 -0.21 -9.10 22.09
CA MET A 60 -1.44 -8.37 21.83
C MET A 60 -2.58 -9.28 21.35
N ILE A 61 -2.26 -10.32 20.57
CA ILE A 61 -3.25 -11.34 20.17
C ILE A 61 -3.81 -12.07 21.40
N ASP A 62 -2.96 -12.43 22.35
CA ASP A 62 -3.39 -13.05 23.59
C ASP A 62 -4.28 -12.12 24.42
N MET A 63 -3.91 -10.85 24.54
CA MET A 63 -4.73 -9.82 25.19
C MET A 63 -6.09 -9.66 24.52
N LEU A 64 -6.14 -9.60 23.18
CA LEU A 64 -7.39 -9.51 22.42
C LEU A 64 -8.27 -10.74 22.62
N TYR A 65 -7.69 -11.92 22.63
CA TYR A 65 -8.39 -13.17 22.90
C TYR A 65 -8.99 -13.21 24.31
N GLU A 66 -8.24 -12.79 25.33
CA GLU A 66 -8.73 -12.68 26.72
C GLU A 66 -9.87 -11.67 26.84
N MET A 67 -9.81 -10.56 26.08
CA MET A 67 -10.88 -9.55 26.00
C MET A 67 -12.12 -10.04 25.21
N LYS A 68 -12.10 -11.28 24.68
CA LYS A 68 -13.19 -11.89 23.88
C LYS A 68 -13.40 -11.22 22.52
N VAL A 69 -12.40 -10.54 22.00
CA VAL A 69 -12.37 -10.12 20.60
C VAL A 69 -12.32 -11.38 19.72
N LYS A 70 -13.07 -11.40 18.62
CA LYS A 70 -13.23 -12.57 17.74
C LYS A 70 -12.50 -12.42 16.42
N ALA A 71 -12.28 -11.17 15.97
CA ALA A 71 -11.72 -10.92 14.64
C ALA A 71 -10.83 -9.70 14.60
N ILE A 72 -9.82 -9.77 13.72
CA ILE A 72 -8.99 -8.64 13.27
C ILE A 72 -9.32 -8.36 11.81
N LEU A 73 -9.79 -7.16 11.51
CA LEU A 73 -10.18 -6.71 10.18
C LEU A 73 -9.08 -5.79 9.64
N LEU A 74 -8.40 -6.19 8.57
CA LEU A 74 -7.32 -5.43 7.96
C LEU A 74 -7.85 -4.57 6.82
N ARG A 75 -7.68 -3.24 6.91
CA ARG A 75 -7.94 -2.30 5.81
C ARG A 75 -6.77 -2.29 4.81
N SER A 76 -6.16 -3.45 4.58
CA SER A 76 -4.98 -3.60 3.70
C SER A 76 -4.98 -4.98 3.04
N ALA A 77 -4.26 -5.09 1.94
CA ALA A 77 -3.97 -6.39 1.32
C ALA A 77 -2.79 -7.09 2.02
N GLY A 78 -1.76 -6.32 2.42
CA GLY A 78 -0.65 -6.81 3.24
C GLY A 78 -1.10 -7.09 4.68
N PHE A 79 -0.46 -8.04 5.33
CA PHE A 79 -0.76 -8.48 6.70
C PHE A 79 0.50 -8.70 7.56
N ASN A 80 1.66 -8.21 7.12
CA ASN A 80 2.95 -8.42 7.81
C ASN A 80 3.03 -7.72 9.19
N HIS A 81 2.09 -6.84 9.48
CA HIS A 81 1.97 -6.12 10.74
C HIS A 81 1.12 -6.87 11.77
N VAL A 82 0.70 -8.12 11.47
CA VAL A 82 -0.03 -8.99 12.39
C VAL A 82 0.64 -10.34 12.47
N ASP A 83 0.86 -10.86 13.66
CA ASP A 83 1.33 -12.23 13.87
C ASP A 83 0.19 -13.23 13.62
N VAL A 84 0.03 -13.59 12.34
CA VAL A 84 -1.03 -14.50 11.89
C VAL A 84 -0.90 -15.87 12.55
N LYS A 85 0.34 -16.33 12.82
CA LYS A 85 0.58 -17.63 13.43
C LYS A 85 0.12 -17.67 14.89
N ALA A 86 0.34 -16.58 15.63
CA ALA A 86 -0.13 -16.47 17.01
C ALA A 86 -1.67 -16.39 17.11
N ALA A 87 -2.33 -15.92 16.04
CA ALA A 87 -3.79 -15.81 15.97
C ALA A 87 -4.50 -17.14 15.62
N GLU A 88 -3.76 -18.15 15.17
CA GLU A 88 -4.31 -19.45 14.82
C GLU A 88 -5.10 -20.04 16.01
N ASP A 89 -6.30 -20.53 15.75
CA ASP A 89 -7.26 -21.05 16.76
C ASP A 89 -7.78 -20.03 17.81
N LYS A 90 -7.36 -18.75 17.74
CA LYS A 90 -7.79 -17.70 18.67
C LYS A 90 -8.70 -16.66 18.03
N LEU A 91 -8.27 -16.11 16.90
CA LEU A 91 -8.92 -14.97 16.24
C LEU A 91 -9.03 -15.22 14.74
N VAL A 92 -10.14 -14.76 14.15
CA VAL A 92 -10.29 -14.72 12.69
C VAL A 92 -9.61 -13.48 12.15
N ILE A 93 -8.71 -13.63 11.17
CA ILE A 93 -8.09 -12.51 10.47
C ILE A 93 -8.71 -12.38 9.08
N LEU A 94 -9.27 -11.21 8.78
CA LEU A 94 -9.83 -10.87 7.47
C LEU A 94 -9.06 -9.70 6.87
N ARG A 95 -8.75 -9.79 5.59
CA ARG A 95 -8.04 -8.73 4.85
C ARG A 95 -8.73 -8.39 3.53
N VAL A 96 -8.36 -7.27 2.94
CA VAL A 96 -8.74 -6.96 1.56
C VAL A 96 -7.86 -7.79 0.63
N PRO A 97 -8.40 -8.74 -0.13
CA PRO A 97 -7.56 -9.67 -0.92
C PRO A 97 -6.84 -8.98 -2.08
N SER A 98 -7.46 -7.96 -2.65
CA SER A 98 -6.89 -7.13 -3.72
C SER A 98 -7.71 -5.85 -3.83
N TYR A 99 -7.05 -4.76 -4.15
CA TYR A 99 -7.67 -3.50 -4.58
C TYR A 99 -6.89 -3.00 -5.80
N SER A 100 -7.16 -1.82 -6.29
CA SER A 100 -6.61 -1.27 -7.54
C SER A 100 -5.07 -1.38 -7.66
N PRO A 101 -4.49 -2.35 -8.38
CA PRO A 101 -3.07 -2.34 -8.73
C PRO A 101 -2.73 -1.15 -9.62
N GLU A 102 -3.68 -0.66 -10.40
CA GLU A 102 -3.57 0.51 -11.26
C GLU A 102 -3.24 1.76 -10.44
N ALA A 103 -3.95 1.99 -9.32
CA ALA A 103 -3.71 3.17 -8.48
C ALA A 103 -2.26 3.25 -7.96
N VAL A 104 -1.67 2.11 -7.61
CA VAL A 104 -0.27 2.05 -7.15
C VAL A 104 0.70 2.26 -8.31
N ALA A 105 0.44 1.64 -9.46
CA ALA A 105 1.26 1.79 -10.67
C ALA A 105 1.21 3.23 -11.20
N GLU A 106 0.03 3.86 -11.25
CA GLU A 106 -0.14 5.26 -11.64
C GLU A 106 0.60 6.21 -10.68
N PHE A 107 0.54 5.95 -9.37
CA PHE A 107 1.27 6.74 -8.40
C PHE A 107 2.80 6.60 -8.59
N ALA A 108 3.29 5.40 -8.90
CA ALA A 108 4.70 5.19 -9.23
C ALA A 108 5.12 5.99 -10.47
N MET A 109 4.28 6.02 -11.53
CA MET A 109 4.52 6.84 -12.72
C MET A 109 4.48 8.34 -12.38
N ALA A 110 3.54 8.80 -11.55
CA ALA A 110 3.48 10.19 -11.11
C ALA A 110 4.76 10.60 -10.36
N MET A 111 5.27 9.73 -9.48
CA MET A 111 6.53 9.96 -8.77
C MET A 111 7.73 9.97 -9.72
N LEU A 112 7.82 9.00 -10.64
CA LEU A 112 8.87 8.93 -11.65
C LEU A 112 8.94 10.22 -12.48
N LEU A 113 7.80 10.66 -13.02
CA LEU A 113 7.71 11.90 -13.80
C LEU A 113 8.03 13.14 -12.97
N THR A 114 7.58 13.17 -11.72
CA THR A 114 7.87 14.28 -10.80
C THR A 114 9.36 14.42 -10.52
N VAL A 115 10.04 13.30 -10.25
CA VAL A 115 11.49 13.29 -10.00
C VAL A 115 12.27 13.61 -11.28
N ASN A 116 11.93 12.97 -12.39
CA ASN A 116 12.62 13.15 -13.67
C ASN A 116 12.47 14.57 -14.21
N ARG A 117 11.26 15.15 -14.16
CA ARG A 117 10.96 16.46 -14.75
C ARG A 117 10.99 17.62 -13.75
N TRP A 118 11.34 17.35 -12.49
CA TRP A 118 11.44 18.35 -11.41
C TRP A 118 10.17 19.21 -11.22
N THR A 119 9.00 18.66 -11.50
CA THR A 119 7.73 19.41 -11.52
C THR A 119 7.42 20.11 -10.19
N HIS A 120 7.74 19.45 -9.05
CA HIS A 120 7.60 20.02 -7.72
C HIS A 120 8.50 21.26 -7.50
N LYS A 121 9.74 21.24 -8.02
CA LYS A 121 10.64 22.40 -7.93
C LYS A 121 10.19 23.53 -8.89
N ALA A 122 9.78 23.16 -10.10
CA ALA A 122 9.25 24.13 -11.06
C ALA A 122 8.01 24.84 -10.51
N TYR A 123 7.09 24.11 -9.90
CA TYR A 123 5.91 24.66 -9.26
C TYR A 123 6.26 25.67 -8.15
N ASN A 124 7.17 25.33 -7.23
CA ASN A 124 7.59 26.24 -6.17
C ASN A 124 8.25 27.50 -6.71
N ARG A 125 9.16 27.37 -7.71
CA ARG A 125 9.82 28.52 -8.34
C ARG A 125 8.84 29.49 -9.02
N THR A 126 7.87 28.96 -9.75
CA THR A 126 6.87 29.82 -10.41
C THR A 126 6.02 30.60 -9.41
N ARG A 127 5.74 30.04 -8.24
CA ARG A 127 5.06 30.76 -7.15
C ARG A 127 5.90 31.88 -6.54
N GLU A 128 7.22 31.78 -6.64
CA GLU A 128 8.20 32.80 -6.21
C GLU A 128 8.60 33.74 -7.35
N PHE A 129 7.87 33.73 -8.48
CA PHE A 129 8.16 34.50 -9.70
C PHE A 129 9.56 34.23 -10.29
N ASN A 130 10.17 33.10 -9.98
CA ASN A 130 11.44 32.67 -10.54
C ASN A 130 11.21 31.77 -11.77
N MET A 131 11.45 32.30 -12.96
CA MET A 131 11.29 31.62 -14.26
C MET A 131 12.57 30.96 -14.78
N SER A 132 13.62 30.86 -13.94
CA SER A 132 14.88 30.24 -14.34
C SER A 132 14.72 28.72 -14.54
N LEU A 133 15.26 28.21 -15.65
CA LEU A 133 15.29 26.77 -15.98
C LEU A 133 16.50 26.03 -15.37
N ASN A 134 17.42 26.74 -14.71
CA ASN A 134 18.62 26.13 -14.15
C ASN A 134 18.27 25.00 -13.16
N GLY A 135 18.83 23.80 -13.40
CA GLY A 135 18.63 22.63 -12.56
C GLY A 135 17.20 22.02 -12.63
N LEU A 136 16.44 22.32 -13.70
CA LEU A 136 15.14 21.70 -14.00
C LEU A 136 15.20 20.78 -15.23
N MET A 137 16.41 20.53 -15.78
CA MET A 137 16.55 19.59 -16.89
C MET A 137 16.26 18.16 -16.44
N GLY A 138 15.36 17.50 -17.15
CA GLY A 138 15.10 16.08 -17.06
C GLY A 138 15.56 15.35 -18.33
N THR A 139 15.23 14.07 -18.41
CA THR A 139 15.48 13.25 -19.59
C THR A 139 14.17 12.70 -20.13
N ASP A 140 14.14 12.38 -21.43
CA ASP A 140 13.01 11.65 -21.98
C ASP A 140 13.04 10.21 -21.53
N LEU A 141 11.88 9.63 -21.27
CA LEU A 141 11.74 8.21 -20.95
C LEU A 141 11.77 7.35 -22.22
N PHE A 142 11.42 7.93 -23.35
CA PHE A 142 11.39 7.25 -24.65
C PHE A 142 12.76 6.59 -24.96
N GLU A 143 12.73 5.32 -25.36
CA GLU A 143 13.89 4.44 -25.62
C GLU A 143 14.83 4.18 -24.42
N LYS A 144 14.51 4.68 -23.22
CA LYS A 144 15.25 4.30 -22.02
C LYS A 144 14.89 2.90 -21.57
N THR A 145 15.81 2.25 -20.87
CA THR A 145 15.54 0.96 -20.22
C THR A 145 15.02 1.21 -18.82
N ALA A 146 13.88 0.64 -18.51
CA ALA A 146 13.31 0.65 -17.15
C ALA A 146 13.42 -0.75 -16.55
N GLY A 147 14.02 -0.84 -15.35
CA GLY A 147 14.11 -2.07 -14.57
C GLY A 147 12.94 -2.17 -13.59
N VAL A 148 12.20 -3.28 -13.63
CA VAL A 148 11.09 -3.52 -12.71
C VAL A 148 11.39 -4.76 -11.86
N ILE A 149 11.44 -4.57 -10.55
CA ILE A 149 11.63 -5.63 -9.56
C ILE A 149 10.26 -5.96 -8.94
N GLY A 150 9.84 -7.22 -9.10
CA GLY A 150 8.50 -7.67 -8.73
C GLY A 150 7.52 -7.57 -9.89
N THR A 151 7.04 -8.72 -10.37
CA THR A 151 6.18 -8.85 -11.56
C THR A 151 4.79 -9.37 -11.23
N GLY A 152 4.34 -9.13 -10.00
CA GLY A 152 2.94 -9.35 -9.59
C GLY A 152 1.99 -8.37 -10.29
N LYS A 153 0.74 -8.30 -9.83
CA LYS A 153 -0.29 -7.45 -10.46
C LYS A 153 0.14 -6.00 -10.64
N ILE A 154 0.71 -5.38 -9.60
CA ILE A 154 1.17 -3.98 -9.63
C ILE A 154 2.35 -3.82 -10.59
N GLY A 155 3.36 -4.72 -10.51
CA GLY A 155 4.53 -4.64 -11.39
C GLY A 155 4.19 -4.82 -12.85
N LYS A 156 3.28 -5.74 -13.18
CA LYS A 156 2.76 -5.91 -14.55
C LYS A 156 2.11 -4.63 -15.05
N THR A 157 1.19 -4.04 -14.28
CA THR A 157 0.52 -2.79 -14.66
C THR A 157 1.52 -1.64 -14.84
N LEU A 158 2.54 -1.54 -13.96
CA LEU A 158 3.60 -0.54 -14.11
C LEU A 158 4.40 -0.75 -15.40
N ILE A 159 4.70 -2.00 -15.77
CA ILE A 159 5.38 -2.35 -17.04
C ILE A 159 4.56 -1.85 -18.23
N GLU A 160 3.25 -2.11 -18.26
CA GLU A 160 2.35 -1.65 -19.32
C GLU A 160 2.34 -0.11 -19.43
N HIS A 161 2.35 0.59 -18.31
CA HIS A 161 2.46 2.07 -18.31
C HIS A 161 3.79 2.55 -18.87
N LEU A 162 4.91 1.96 -18.44
CA LEU A 162 6.25 2.31 -18.93
C LEU A 162 6.42 2.04 -20.43
N GLN A 163 5.82 0.97 -20.95
CA GLN A 163 5.77 0.70 -22.38
C GLN A 163 5.00 1.77 -23.14
N GLY A 164 3.91 2.31 -22.56
CA GLY A 164 3.17 3.45 -23.11
C GLY A 164 4.03 4.70 -23.25
N PHE A 165 5.10 4.85 -22.44
CA PHE A 165 6.12 5.89 -22.58
C PHE A 165 7.26 5.53 -23.55
N GLY A 166 7.21 4.38 -24.19
CA GLY A 166 8.23 3.90 -25.13
C GLY A 166 9.50 3.39 -24.46
N CYS A 167 9.43 3.00 -23.19
CA CYS A 167 10.56 2.37 -22.51
C CYS A 167 10.80 0.94 -22.97
N LYS A 168 12.06 0.51 -22.99
CA LYS A 168 12.45 -0.89 -23.02
C LYS A 168 12.39 -1.43 -21.60
N ILE A 169 11.86 -2.64 -21.41
CA ILE A 169 11.64 -3.17 -20.07
C ILE A 169 12.55 -4.37 -19.81
N VAL A 170 13.26 -4.33 -18.71
CA VAL A 170 13.89 -5.48 -18.07
C VAL A 170 13.24 -5.76 -16.73
N ALA A 171 12.98 -7.03 -16.42
CA ALA A 171 12.23 -7.42 -15.24
C ALA A 171 12.99 -8.46 -14.42
N TYR A 172 12.77 -8.44 -13.11
CA TYR A 172 13.25 -9.45 -12.18
C TYR A 172 12.16 -9.83 -11.20
N ASP A 173 11.96 -11.11 -11.00
CA ASP A 173 11.16 -11.68 -9.93
C ASP A 173 11.69 -13.07 -9.57
N ILE A 174 11.49 -13.53 -8.33
CA ILE A 174 11.74 -14.90 -7.92
C ILE A 174 10.78 -15.86 -8.62
N TYR A 175 9.51 -15.41 -8.79
CA TYR A 175 8.48 -16.15 -9.49
C TYR A 175 8.09 -15.37 -10.76
N GLN A 176 8.61 -15.80 -11.90
CA GLN A 176 8.35 -15.15 -13.18
C GLN A 176 6.87 -15.26 -13.57
N ASN A 177 6.27 -14.13 -13.91
CA ASN A 177 4.90 -14.08 -14.43
C ASN A 177 4.91 -14.33 -15.93
N PRO A 178 4.22 -15.39 -16.44
CA PRO A 178 4.20 -15.69 -17.86
C PRO A 178 3.68 -14.54 -18.74
N GLU A 179 2.68 -13.79 -18.28
CA GLU A 179 2.15 -12.65 -19.03
C GLU A 179 3.17 -11.50 -19.13
N VAL A 180 4.04 -11.35 -18.15
CA VAL A 180 5.11 -10.36 -18.19
C VAL A 180 6.26 -10.83 -19.08
N ALA A 181 6.51 -12.14 -19.18
CA ALA A 181 7.52 -12.70 -20.08
C ALA A 181 7.22 -12.45 -21.58
N GLU A 182 5.96 -12.19 -21.93
CA GLU A 182 5.56 -11.81 -23.29
C GLU A 182 5.87 -10.35 -23.64
N ILE A 183 6.01 -9.49 -22.63
CA ILE A 183 6.11 -8.03 -22.80
C ILE A 183 7.39 -7.42 -22.20
N ALA A 184 8.20 -8.19 -21.48
CA ALA A 184 9.44 -7.73 -20.86
C ALA A 184 10.49 -8.86 -20.84
N GLU A 185 11.76 -8.47 -20.88
CA GLU A 185 12.87 -9.40 -20.77
C GLU A 185 13.19 -9.69 -19.30
N TYR A 186 13.08 -10.95 -18.85
CA TYR A 186 13.55 -11.34 -17.53
C TYR A 186 15.07 -11.49 -17.51
N VAL A 187 15.69 -10.83 -16.56
CA VAL A 187 17.14 -10.83 -16.36
C VAL A 187 17.51 -11.12 -14.90
N SER A 188 18.78 -11.35 -14.62
CA SER A 188 19.23 -11.39 -13.22
C SER A 188 19.13 -10.01 -12.56
N LEU A 189 19.06 -9.97 -11.23
CA LEU A 189 19.00 -8.70 -10.49
C LEU A 189 20.21 -7.82 -10.79
N GLU A 190 21.41 -8.43 -10.91
CA GLU A 190 22.64 -7.72 -11.25
C GLU A 190 22.58 -7.11 -12.66
N GLU A 191 22.05 -7.85 -13.62
CA GLU A 191 21.91 -7.37 -15.00
C GLU A 191 20.85 -6.27 -15.08
N LEU A 192 19.77 -6.36 -14.31
CA LEU A 192 18.75 -5.32 -14.22
C LEU A 192 19.37 -4.00 -13.76
N TYR A 193 20.20 -4.00 -12.70
CA TYR A 193 20.87 -2.80 -12.21
C TYR A 193 21.89 -2.21 -13.20
N LYS A 194 22.50 -3.03 -14.07
CA LYS A 194 23.44 -2.54 -15.07
C LYS A 194 22.77 -1.89 -16.27
N ARG A 195 21.55 -2.34 -16.59
CA ARG A 195 20.85 -1.96 -17.83
C ARG A 195 19.82 -0.87 -17.66
N SER A 196 19.37 -0.60 -16.42
CA SER A 196 18.28 0.35 -16.13
C SER A 196 18.77 1.68 -15.52
#